data_431335e590e7fdb28fc7552a2e10816b
#
_entry.id   431335e590e7fdb28fc7552a2e10816b
#
_cell.length_a   1.000
_cell.length_b   1.000
_cell.length_c   1.000
_cell.angle_alpha   90.00
_cell.angle_beta   90.00
_cell.angle_gamma   90.00
#
_symmetry.space_group_name_H-M   'P 1'
#
loop_
_entity.id
_entity.type
_entity.pdbx_description
1 polymer ?
#
loop_
_entity_poly.entity_id
_entity_poly.type
_entity_poly.pdbx_seq_one_letter_code
_entity_poly.pdbx_strand_id
1 'polypeptide(L)'
;ILDQIEKRSNAENLFHWPLCFDSFKREEVESGNWPFPRYENGDIFPTWGYLGVRAYAGYNKEIALKYIRNLLAQYKKDGLSSQRYSRETQLGLGSDILAGICTSVTALYRDIYGIRPKWNRMGLEPNMLKNLNGTVFNYSLRNTLYQVILNTNDYELRNDNFSVKSREAFGVSFKNKELAVFPHNREQVILKLKGDSNLPISVELNSYTGKNLSWKVTSAGNYHVTVEGLDPAEKYTISINGKSVNIEVNRDGEASFSYSCIKPTLFSLNGKLG
;
A
#
# COMPACT_ATOMS: atom_id res chain seq x y z
N ILE A 1 -11.85 21.26 -3.88
CA ILE A 1 -10.69 21.77 -3.12
C ILE A 1 -9.39 21.38 -3.82
N LEU A 2 -9.09 20.09 -4.04
CA LEU A 2 -7.82 19.63 -4.63
C LEU A 2 -7.54 20.25 -6.01
N ASP A 3 -8.54 20.35 -6.89
CA ASP A 3 -8.38 20.99 -8.20
C ASP A 3 -8.04 22.50 -8.08
N GLN A 4 -8.57 23.17 -7.10
CA GLN A 4 -8.24 24.57 -6.84
C GLN A 4 -6.80 24.74 -6.36
N ILE A 5 -6.34 23.85 -5.48
CA ILE A 5 -4.96 23.81 -5.01
C ILE A 5 -4.00 23.61 -6.21
N GLU A 6 -4.28 22.63 -7.06
CA GLU A 6 -3.45 22.34 -8.23
C GLU A 6 -3.45 23.51 -9.23
N LYS A 7 -4.62 24.13 -9.48
CA LYS A 7 -4.74 25.30 -10.34
C LYS A 7 -3.88 26.47 -9.82
N ARG A 8 -3.90 26.74 -8.52
CA ARG A 8 -3.09 27.82 -7.91
C ARG A 8 -1.61 27.51 -7.93
N SER A 9 -1.20 26.28 -7.59
CA SER A 9 0.21 25.85 -7.71
C SER A 9 0.76 26.00 -9.12
N ASN A 10 -0.01 25.64 -10.13
CA ASN A 10 0.38 25.79 -11.53
C ASN A 10 0.43 27.25 -11.96
N ALA A 11 -0.50 28.10 -11.51
CA ALA A 11 -0.50 29.53 -11.83
C ALA A 11 0.75 30.25 -11.29
N GLU A 12 1.25 29.82 -10.15
CA GLU A 12 2.49 30.34 -9.53
C GLU A 12 3.75 29.57 -9.95
N ASN A 13 3.61 28.53 -10.79
CA ASN A 13 4.71 27.66 -11.23
C ASN A 13 5.54 27.08 -10.07
N LEU A 14 4.88 26.65 -9.00
CA LEU A 14 5.54 26.12 -7.81
C LEU A 14 5.99 24.67 -8.03
N PHE A 15 7.21 24.34 -7.60
CA PHE A 15 7.69 22.95 -7.65
C PHE A 15 6.98 22.06 -6.64
N HIS A 16 6.45 22.67 -5.56
CA HIS A 16 5.69 21.97 -4.52
C HIS A 16 4.67 22.93 -3.88
N TRP A 17 3.68 22.39 -3.16
CA TRP A 17 2.65 23.20 -2.50
C TRP A 17 3.23 24.07 -1.39
N PRO A 18 2.83 25.33 -1.29
CA PRO A 18 3.11 26.15 -0.13
C PRO A 18 2.27 25.67 1.06
N LEU A 19 2.67 26.03 2.26
CA LEU A 19 1.95 25.64 3.47
C LEU A 19 0.53 26.22 3.49
N CYS A 20 0.37 27.45 2.99
CA CYS A 20 -0.92 28.08 2.73
C CYS A 20 -0.83 28.94 1.46
N PHE A 21 -1.97 29.10 0.75
CA PHE A 21 -2.05 29.96 -0.44
C PHE A 21 -2.45 31.39 -0.11
N ASP A 22 -3.17 31.59 0.97
CA ASP A 22 -3.65 32.89 1.43
C ASP A 22 -3.07 33.21 2.80
N SER A 23 -2.84 34.48 3.08
CA SER A 23 -2.32 34.94 4.35
C SER A 23 -3.28 34.61 5.48
N PHE A 24 -2.76 34.09 6.56
CA PHE A 24 -3.46 34.11 7.85
C PHE A 24 -3.55 35.55 8.38
N LYS A 25 -4.61 35.85 9.09
CA LYS A 25 -4.73 37.11 9.82
C LYS A 25 -3.77 37.12 11.01
N ARG A 26 -3.36 38.30 11.41
CA ARG A 26 -2.38 38.45 12.48
C ARG A 26 -2.82 37.81 13.79
N GLU A 27 -4.11 37.87 14.09
CA GLU A 27 -4.72 37.28 15.29
C GLU A 27 -4.89 35.76 15.23
N GLU A 28 -4.71 35.16 14.06
CA GLU A 28 -4.83 33.71 13.84
C GLU A 28 -3.50 32.94 13.95
N VAL A 29 -2.40 33.65 14.16
CA VAL A 29 -1.04 33.13 14.23
C VAL A 29 -0.33 33.62 15.48
N GLU A 30 0.65 32.82 15.94
CA GLU A 30 1.39 33.12 17.15
C GLU A 30 2.20 34.43 17.05
N SER A 31 2.57 34.95 18.19
CA SER A 31 3.44 36.13 18.31
C SER A 31 4.81 35.85 17.70
N GLY A 32 5.23 36.52 16.73
CA GLY A 32 6.41 36.24 15.91
C GLY A 32 6.02 35.89 14.49
N ASN A 33 4.78 36.08 14.22
CA ASN A 33 4.16 35.86 12.93
C ASN A 33 4.97 36.41 11.77
N TRP A 34 5.09 35.58 10.80
CA TRP A 34 5.82 35.86 9.57
C TRP A 34 4.92 36.56 8.57
N PRO A 35 5.37 37.66 7.98
CA PRO A 35 4.60 38.35 6.94
C PRO A 35 4.44 37.41 5.74
N PHE A 36 3.23 37.36 5.18
CA PHE A 36 2.97 36.60 3.95
C PHE A 36 3.84 37.13 2.80
N PRO A 37 4.43 36.23 1.98
CA PRO A 37 4.28 34.78 1.95
C PRO A 37 5.48 34.02 2.59
N ARG A 38 5.90 34.35 3.77
CA ARG A 38 7.11 33.81 4.41
C ARG A 38 6.81 32.84 5.53
N TYR A 39 7.75 31.89 5.74
CA TYR A 39 7.73 30.86 6.77
C TYR A 39 6.40 30.09 6.78
N GLU A 40 5.81 29.83 7.95
CA GLU A 40 4.52 29.10 8.07
C GLU A 40 3.35 29.83 7.38
N ASN A 41 3.49 31.11 7.11
CA ASN A 41 2.52 31.91 6.38
C ASN A 41 2.82 31.97 4.88
N GLY A 42 3.21 30.86 4.26
CA GLY A 42 3.25 30.78 2.80
C GLY A 42 4.46 30.13 2.15
N ASP A 43 5.56 29.86 2.87
CA ASP A 43 6.70 29.12 2.30
C ASP A 43 6.33 27.65 1.99
N ILE A 44 7.15 27.00 1.19
CA ILE A 44 7.01 25.59 0.85
C ILE A 44 7.74 24.75 1.89
N PHE A 45 7.00 23.88 2.60
CA PHE A 45 7.54 22.98 3.61
C PHE A 45 7.42 21.51 3.14
N PRO A 46 8.51 20.90 2.66
CA PRO A 46 8.48 19.51 2.20
C PRO A 46 8.00 18.52 3.26
N THR A 47 8.26 18.82 4.54
CA THR A 47 7.82 17.99 5.68
C THR A 47 6.30 17.81 5.72
N TRP A 48 5.52 18.78 5.30
CA TRP A 48 4.06 18.71 5.26
C TRP A 48 3.53 18.24 3.91
N GLY A 49 4.35 18.31 2.87
CA GLY A 49 3.97 17.96 1.50
C GLY A 49 3.51 16.52 1.33
N TYR A 50 3.94 15.59 2.20
CA TYR A 50 3.47 14.20 2.17
C TYR A 50 1.95 14.08 2.40
N LEU A 51 1.33 15.01 3.12
CA LEU A 51 -0.13 15.04 3.29
C LEU A 51 -0.83 15.35 1.96
N GLY A 52 -0.29 16.30 1.20
CA GLY A 52 -0.77 16.60 -0.15
C GLY A 52 -0.64 15.38 -1.08
N VAL A 53 0.53 14.75 -1.11
CA VAL A 53 0.74 13.51 -1.89
C VAL A 53 -0.29 12.45 -1.52
N ARG A 54 -0.54 12.22 -0.24
CA ARG A 54 -1.54 11.26 0.24
C ARG A 54 -2.96 11.58 -0.21
N ALA A 55 -3.34 12.86 -0.13
CA ALA A 55 -4.65 13.31 -0.59
C ALA A 55 -4.82 13.10 -2.11
N TYR A 56 -3.82 13.47 -2.89
CA TYR A 56 -3.87 13.29 -4.34
C TYR A 56 -3.72 11.84 -4.78
N ALA A 57 -2.99 10.98 -4.07
CA ALA A 57 -2.88 9.56 -4.41
C ALA A 57 -4.25 8.86 -4.46
N GLY A 58 -5.19 9.28 -3.60
CA GLY A 58 -6.59 8.81 -3.63
C GLY A 58 -7.50 9.51 -4.63
N TYR A 59 -7.07 10.66 -5.18
CA TYR A 59 -7.88 11.49 -6.06
C TYR A 59 -7.35 11.53 -7.50
N ASN A 60 -6.08 11.86 -7.66
CA ASN A 60 -5.38 11.92 -8.95
C ASN A 60 -3.91 11.53 -8.76
N LYS A 61 -3.62 10.29 -9.07
CA LYS A 61 -2.29 9.67 -8.87
C LYS A 61 -1.18 10.36 -9.66
N GLU A 62 -1.50 10.93 -10.84
CA GLU A 62 -0.52 11.64 -11.67
C GLU A 62 -0.04 12.90 -10.96
N ILE A 63 -0.94 13.64 -10.33
CA ILE A 63 -0.59 14.84 -9.55
C ILE A 63 0.27 14.44 -8.34
N ALA A 64 -0.11 13.39 -7.61
CA ALA A 64 0.68 12.88 -6.50
C ALA A 64 2.13 12.55 -6.92
N LEU A 65 2.29 11.80 -8.02
CA LEU A 65 3.61 11.44 -8.54
C LEU A 65 4.38 12.65 -9.11
N LYS A 66 3.69 13.62 -9.72
CA LYS A 66 4.28 14.89 -10.19
C LYS A 66 5.02 15.58 -9.05
N TYR A 67 4.37 15.77 -7.91
CA TYR A 67 4.97 16.50 -6.77
C TYR A 67 6.08 15.71 -6.07
N ILE A 68 5.99 14.38 -6.03
CA ILE A 68 7.13 13.55 -5.58
C ILE A 68 8.34 13.75 -6.51
N ARG A 69 8.15 13.72 -7.82
CA ARG A 69 9.23 13.91 -8.81
C ARG A 69 9.84 15.30 -8.73
N ASN A 70 9.01 16.32 -8.61
CA ASN A 70 9.46 17.71 -8.47
C ASN A 70 10.35 17.86 -7.23
N LEU A 71 9.93 17.26 -6.11
CA LEU A 71 10.68 17.33 -4.87
C LEU A 71 12.02 16.56 -4.95
N LEU A 72 12.02 15.37 -5.54
CA LEU A 72 13.25 14.62 -5.79
C LEU A 72 14.21 15.35 -6.75
N ALA A 73 13.67 16.05 -7.76
CA ALA A 73 14.46 16.89 -8.64
C ALA A 73 15.09 18.08 -7.90
N GLN A 74 14.34 18.70 -6.97
CA GLN A 74 14.86 19.78 -6.13
C GLN A 74 15.97 19.28 -5.20
N TYR A 75 15.80 18.11 -4.56
CA TYR A 75 16.83 17.50 -3.71
C TYR A 75 18.10 17.17 -4.50
N LYS A 76 17.95 16.68 -5.73
CA LYS A 76 19.09 16.43 -6.61
C LYS A 76 19.86 17.70 -6.93
N LYS A 77 19.16 18.84 -7.12
CA LYS A 77 19.76 20.15 -7.40
C LYS A 77 20.50 20.71 -6.18
N ASP A 78 19.91 20.59 -5.00
CA ASP A 78 20.40 21.23 -3.78
C ASP A 78 21.35 20.33 -2.98
N GLY A 79 21.46 19.05 -3.34
CA GLY A 79 22.23 18.04 -2.60
C GLY A 79 21.49 17.46 -1.40
N LEU A 80 20.75 18.27 -0.69
CA LEU A 80 19.91 17.91 0.46
C LEU A 80 18.61 18.71 0.45
N SER A 81 17.63 18.29 1.28
CA SER A 81 16.44 19.08 1.50
C SER A 81 16.72 20.20 2.50
N SER A 82 16.37 21.41 2.17
CA SER A 82 16.29 22.52 3.12
C SER A 82 15.06 22.36 4.02
N GLN A 83 15.06 23.02 5.18
CA GLN A 83 13.92 23.05 6.09
C GLN A 83 12.64 23.46 5.35
N ARG A 84 12.77 24.52 4.56
CA ARG A 84 11.70 25.07 3.71
C ARG A 84 12.29 25.68 2.45
N TYR A 85 11.43 26.07 1.54
CA TYR A 85 11.79 26.80 0.34
C TYR A 85 10.94 28.06 0.23
N SER A 86 11.59 29.15 -0.15
CA SER A 86 10.85 30.40 -0.41
C SER A 86 9.81 30.18 -1.49
N ARG A 87 8.58 30.64 -1.27
CA ARG A 87 7.53 30.60 -2.27
C ARG A 87 7.87 31.42 -3.51
N GLU A 88 8.50 32.58 -3.32
CA GLU A 88 8.81 33.52 -4.39
C GLU A 88 9.98 33.10 -5.25
N THR A 89 11.08 32.69 -4.61
CA THR A 89 12.33 32.34 -5.30
C THR A 89 12.56 30.84 -5.48
N GLN A 90 11.83 30.03 -4.75
CA GLN A 90 11.97 28.57 -4.65
C GLN A 90 13.39 28.12 -4.27
N LEU A 91 14.15 28.99 -3.60
CA LEU A 91 15.45 28.67 -3.02
C LEU A 91 15.30 28.10 -1.61
N GLY A 92 16.18 27.19 -1.24
CA GLY A 92 16.22 26.57 0.08
C GLY A 92 16.53 27.59 1.18
N LEU A 93 15.83 27.47 2.30
CA LEU A 93 15.91 28.33 3.48
C LEU A 93 15.95 27.48 4.76
N GLY A 94 16.63 28.01 5.78
CA GLY A 94 16.81 27.32 7.05
C GLY A 94 17.93 26.27 7.01
N SER A 95 18.17 25.62 8.16
CA SER A 95 19.11 24.52 8.25
C SER A 95 18.52 23.25 7.64
N ASP A 96 19.40 22.35 7.16
CA ASP A 96 19.00 21.06 6.65
C ASP A 96 18.27 20.24 7.72
N ILE A 97 17.12 19.71 7.37
CA ILE A 97 16.33 18.86 8.26
C ILE A 97 16.02 17.54 7.56
N LEU A 98 16.54 16.45 8.11
CA LEU A 98 16.32 15.08 7.62
C LEU A 98 14.82 14.72 7.50
N ALA A 99 13.98 15.25 8.37
CA ALA A 99 12.54 15.00 8.32
C ALA A 99 11.89 15.36 6.98
N GLY A 100 12.31 16.43 6.33
CA GLY A 100 11.81 16.84 5.02
C GLY A 100 12.10 15.79 3.93
N ILE A 101 13.30 15.25 3.89
CA ILE A 101 13.72 14.20 2.94
C ILE A 101 12.95 12.91 3.20
N CYS A 102 12.92 12.46 4.45
CA CYS A 102 12.31 11.19 4.83
C CYS A 102 10.81 11.14 4.51
N THR A 103 10.08 12.23 4.76
CA THR A 103 8.63 12.26 4.52
C THR A 103 8.27 12.13 3.06
N SER A 104 9.07 12.71 2.16
CA SER A 104 8.83 12.65 0.71
C SER A 104 9.08 11.26 0.14
N VAL A 105 10.20 10.63 0.55
CA VAL A 105 10.50 9.24 0.19
C VAL A 105 9.45 8.29 0.79
N THR A 106 9.06 8.53 2.05
CA THR A 106 8.00 7.76 2.70
C THR A 106 6.68 7.86 1.93
N ALA A 107 6.33 9.05 1.41
CA ALA A 107 5.12 9.22 0.61
C ALA A 107 5.16 8.39 -0.69
N LEU A 108 6.31 8.30 -1.37
CA LEU A 108 6.47 7.43 -2.53
C LEU A 108 6.19 5.96 -2.17
N TYR A 109 6.86 5.45 -1.15
CA TYR A 109 6.69 4.04 -0.75
C TYR A 109 5.30 3.75 -0.20
N ARG A 110 4.77 4.62 0.67
CA ARG A 110 3.47 4.41 1.32
C ARG A 110 2.29 4.67 0.39
N ASP A 111 2.31 5.79 -0.36
CA ASP A 111 1.10 6.29 -1.03
C ASP A 111 1.09 5.96 -2.53
N ILE A 112 2.24 5.69 -3.16
CA ILE A 112 2.32 5.25 -4.57
C ILE A 112 2.61 3.75 -4.66
N TYR A 113 3.69 3.26 -4.05
CA TYR A 113 4.03 1.83 -4.08
C TYR A 113 3.15 1.00 -3.13
N GLY A 114 2.44 1.65 -2.22
CA GLY A 114 1.42 1.02 -1.40
C GLY A 114 1.94 0.13 -0.29
N ILE A 115 3.13 0.38 0.22
CA ILE A 115 3.68 -0.34 1.36
C ILE A 115 2.92 0.03 2.62
N ARG A 116 2.19 -0.94 3.18
CA ARG A 116 1.30 -0.78 4.33
C ARG A 116 1.64 -1.77 5.46
N PRO A 117 2.78 -1.63 6.14
CA PRO A 117 3.10 -2.50 7.25
C PRO A 117 2.08 -2.29 8.38
N LYS A 118 1.53 -3.40 8.85
CA LYS A 118 0.72 -3.47 10.06
C LYS A 118 1.48 -4.27 11.12
N TRP A 119 1.01 -4.24 12.36
CA TRP A 119 1.73 -4.93 13.42
C TRP A 119 1.81 -6.46 13.22
N ASN A 120 0.84 -7.07 12.52
CA ASN A 120 0.75 -8.52 12.29
C ASN A 120 0.97 -8.94 10.82
N ARG A 121 1.20 -7.98 9.89
CA ARG A 121 1.32 -8.31 8.46
C ARG A 121 2.06 -7.24 7.66
N MET A 122 2.61 -7.65 6.53
CA MET A 122 3.03 -6.76 5.46
C MET A 122 1.88 -6.58 4.48
N GLY A 123 1.35 -5.37 4.38
CA GLY A 123 0.30 -5.02 3.41
C GLY A 123 0.87 -4.39 2.15
N LEU A 124 0.19 -4.62 1.02
CA LEU A 124 0.49 -4.04 -0.28
C LEU A 124 -0.79 -3.49 -0.91
N GLU A 125 -0.86 -2.16 -1.11
CA GLU A 125 -2.02 -1.43 -1.60
C GLU A 125 -1.56 -0.32 -2.57
N PRO A 126 -1.07 -0.67 -3.78
CA PRO A 126 -0.42 0.29 -4.68
C PRO A 126 -1.41 1.20 -5.39
N ASN A 127 -0.96 2.43 -5.65
CA ASN A 127 -1.59 3.39 -6.55
C ASN A 127 -0.83 3.45 -7.87
N MET A 128 -0.78 2.34 -8.61
CA MET A 128 0.07 2.22 -9.79
C MET A 128 -0.35 3.12 -10.94
N LEU A 129 0.67 3.59 -11.64
CA LEU A 129 0.62 4.36 -12.88
C LEU A 129 1.36 3.61 -13.99
N LYS A 130 0.97 3.82 -15.24
CA LYS A 130 1.58 3.13 -16.39
C LYS A 130 3.09 3.29 -16.47
N ASN A 131 3.61 4.45 -16.13
CA ASN A 131 5.04 4.78 -16.16
C ASN A 131 5.85 4.18 -14.99
N LEU A 132 5.17 3.52 -14.04
CA LEU A 132 5.79 2.75 -12.95
C LEU A 132 5.64 1.24 -13.15
N ASN A 133 5.08 0.80 -14.29
CA ASN A 133 4.92 -0.62 -14.59
C ASN A 133 6.27 -1.34 -14.59
N GLY A 134 6.34 -2.52 -13.96
CA GLY A 134 7.57 -3.29 -13.82
C GLY A 134 8.51 -2.80 -12.72
N THR A 135 8.04 -1.97 -11.79
CA THR A 135 8.83 -1.55 -10.63
C THR A 135 9.13 -2.75 -9.74
N VAL A 136 10.42 -2.99 -9.46
CA VAL A 136 10.90 -4.05 -8.58
C VAL A 136 11.84 -3.46 -7.54
N PHE A 137 11.62 -3.78 -6.27
CA PHE A 137 12.52 -3.38 -5.19
C PHE A 137 12.45 -4.34 -4.00
N ASN A 138 13.47 -4.28 -3.17
CA ASN A 138 13.50 -5.02 -1.91
C ASN A 138 13.08 -4.09 -0.76
N TYR A 139 12.25 -4.63 0.14
CA TYR A 139 11.80 -3.93 1.32
C TYR A 139 12.02 -4.79 2.57
N SER A 140 12.73 -4.25 3.55
CA SER A 140 12.99 -4.95 4.82
C SER A 140 12.00 -4.51 5.88
N LEU A 141 11.32 -5.48 6.50
CA LEU A 141 10.42 -5.26 7.63
C LEU A 141 10.61 -6.35 8.66
N ARG A 142 10.96 -5.98 9.90
CA ARG A 142 11.10 -6.90 11.06
C ARG A 142 11.98 -8.11 10.74
N ASN A 143 13.19 -7.84 10.24
CA ASN A 143 14.18 -8.85 9.85
C ASN A 143 13.75 -9.78 8.71
N THR A 144 12.68 -9.47 8.00
CA THR A 144 12.26 -10.19 6.80
C THR A 144 12.48 -9.30 5.59
N LEU A 145 13.23 -9.81 4.62
CA LEU A 145 13.41 -9.17 3.32
C LEU A 145 12.30 -9.64 2.37
N TYR A 146 11.56 -8.69 1.85
CA TYR A 146 10.54 -8.91 0.83
C TYR A 146 11.02 -8.35 -0.49
N GLN A 147 10.79 -9.07 -1.58
CA GLN A 147 10.84 -8.50 -2.91
C GLN A 147 9.42 -8.09 -3.32
N VAL A 148 9.27 -6.84 -3.71
CA VAL A 148 8.02 -6.25 -4.17
C VAL A 148 8.10 -6.06 -5.67
N ILE A 149 7.10 -6.55 -6.40
CA ILE A 149 6.97 -6.41 -7.85
C ILE A 149 5.64 -5.74 -8.13
N LEU A 150 5.68 -4.60 -8.81
CA LEU A 150 4.51 -3.78 -9.08
C LEU A 150 4.32 -3.64 -10.59
N ASN A 151 3.25 -4.22 -11.11
CA ASN A 151 2.79 -4.01 -12.47
C ASN A 151 1.49 -3.20 -12.48
N THR A 152 1.07 -2.73 -13.63
CA THR A 152 -0.17 -1.96 -13.77
C THR A 152 -1.40 -2.76 -13.37
N ASN A 153 -1.38 -4.08 -13.59
CA ASN A 153 -2.54 -4.96 -13.46
C ASN A 153 -2.42 -5.98 -12.33
N ASP A 154 -1.24 -6.14 -11.75
CA ASP A 154 -1.00 -7.10 -10.66
C ASP A 154 0.19 -6.69 -9.79
N TYR A 155 0.19 -7.16 -8.58
CA TYR A 155 1.20 -6.91 -7.56
C TYR A 155 1.65 -8.21 -6.96
N GLU A 156 2.94 -8.35 -6.71
CA GLU A 156 3.50 -9.55 -6.09
C GLU A 156 4.37 -9.15 -4.90
N LEU A 157 4.23 -9.92 -3.83
CA LEU A 157 5.07 -9.86 -2.65
C LEU A 157 5.65 -11.25 -2.41
N ARG A 158 6.98 -11.37 -2.40
CA ARG A 158 7.63 -12.66 -2.24
C ARG A 158 8.91 -12.61 -1.42
N ASN A 159 9.30 -13.76 -0.91
CA ASN A 159 10.62 -14.06 -0.33
C ASN A 159 10.93 -15.54 -0.52
N ASP A 160 11.95 -16.06 0.17
CA ASP A 160 12.37 -17.46 0.05
C ASP A 160 11.29 -18.47 0.50
N ASN A 161 10.30 -18.04 1.26
CA ASN A 161 9.28 -18.93 1.84
C ASN A 161 7.94 -18.87 1.10
N PHE A 162 7.65 -17.78 0.41
CA PHE A 162 6.37 -17.62 -0.28
C PHE A 162 6.42 -16.60 -1.44
N SER A 163 5.42 -16.72 -2.30
CA SER A 163 5.02 -15.70 -3.28
C SER A 163 3.51 -15.54 -3.25
N VAL A 164 3.05 -14.29 -3.06
CA VAL A 164 1.63 -13.94 -3.17
C VAL A 164 1.46 -12.88 -4.23
N LYS A 165 0.60 -13.18 -5.21
CA LYS A 165 0.26 -12.30 -6.32
C LYS A 165 -1.23 -11.95 -6.28
N SER A 166 -1.58 -10.68 -6.54
CA SER A 166 -2.97 -10.22 -6.57
C SER A 166 -3.14 -9.06 -7.55
N ARG A 167 -4.38 -8.84 -7.99
CA ARG A 167 -4.79 -7.63 -8.73
C ARG A 167 -5.31 -6.53 -7.81
N GLU A 168 -5.60 -6.87 -6.57
CA GLU A 168 -6.15 -5.98 -5.56
C GLU A 168 -5.21 -5.88 -4.36
N ALA A 169 -5.50 -4.95 -3.47
CA ALA A 169 -4.76 -4.80 -2.23
C ALA A 169 -4.83 -6.07 -1.38
N PHE A 170 -3.72 -6.45 -0.77
CA PHE A 170 -3.66 -7.62 0.10
C PHE A 170 -2.61 -7.44 1.20
N GLY A 171 -2.58 -8.36 2.14
CA GLY A 171 -1.54 -8.44 3.17
C GLY A 171 -1.05 -9.87 3.34
N VAL A 172 0.15 -10.03 3.89
CA VAL A 172 0.73 -11.34 4.18
C VAL A 172 1.42 -11.35 5.53
N SER A 173 1.38 -12.51 6.20
CA SER A 173 2.32 -12.88 7.24
C SER A 173 2.78 -14.32 7.04
N PHE A 174 4.00 -14.63 7.48
CA PHE A 174 4.54 -15.99 7.40
C PHE A 174 5.18 -16.34 8.74
N LYS A 175 4.71 -17.43 9.34
CA LYS A 175 5.23 -17.92 10.60
C LYS A 175 5.01 -19.44 10.73
N ASN A 176 5.99 -20.17 11.23
CA ASN A 176 5.89 -21.61 11.47
C ASN A 176 5.45 -22.44 10.24
N LYS A 177 5.97 -22.12 9.06
CA LYS A 177 5.60 -22.72 7.77
C LYS A 177 4.16 -22.48 7.33
N GLU A 178 3.49 -21.53 7.93
CA GLU A 178 2.14 -21.13 7.56
C GLU A 178 2.16 -19.74 6.93
N LEU A 179 1.62 -19.65 5.74
CA LEU A 179 1.36 -18.39 5.04
C LEU A 179 -0.08 -17.97 5.35
N ALA A 180 -0.23 -16.82 5.99
CA ALA A 180 -1.52 -16.16 6.12
C ALA A 180 -1.63 -15.04 5.11
N VAL A 181 -2.66 -15.07 4.30
CA VAL A 181 -3.00 -14.09 3.27
C VAL A 181 -4.27 -13.36 3.71
N PHE A 182 -4.23 -12.05 3.70
CA PHE A 182 -5.35 -11.15 4.00
C PHE A 182 -5.84 -10.59 2.65
N PRO A 183 -6.93 -11.12 2.10
CA PRO A 183 -7.39 -10.79 0.74
C PRO A 183 -7.79 -9.34 0.57
N HIS A 184 -8.18 -8.68 1.67
CA HIS A 184 -8.47 -7.26 1.71
C HIS A 184 -7.97 -6.67 3.03
N ASN A 185 -7.42 -5.48 2.97
CA ASN A 185 -6.74 -4.90 4.12
C ASN A 185 -7.66 -4.49 5.29
N ARG A 186 -8.97 -4.41 5.04
CA ARG A 186 -10.00 -4.00 6.00
C ARG A 186 -10.89 -5.13 6.49
N GLU A 187 -10.90 -6.26 5.77
CA GLU A 187 -11.77 -7.39 6.06
C GLU A 187 -11.16 -8.34 7.09
N GLN A 188 -11.99 -9.11 7.75
CA GLN A 188 -11.58 -10.07 8.79
C GLN A 188 -11.23 -11.45 8.21
N VAL A 189 -11.61 -11.72 6.97
CA VAL A 189 -11.33 -13.02 6.33
C VAL A 189 -9.83 -13.19 6.13
N ILE A 190 -9.31 -14.34 6.55
CA ILE A 190 -7.90 -14.71 6.45
C ILE A 190 -7.82 -16.08 5.77
N LEU A 191 -7.03 -16.16 4.69
CA LEU A 191 -6.69 -17.43 4.05
C LEU A 191 -5.35 -17.91 4.59
N LYS A 192 -5.31 -19.07 5.24
CA LYS A 192 -4.08 -19.67 5.72
C LYS A 192 -3.73 -20.93 4.93
N LEU A 193 -2.47 -21.08 4.59
CA LEU A 193 -1.93 -22.25 3.91
C LEU A 193 -0.71 -22.76 4.69
N LYS A 194 -0.78 -23.96 5.20
CA LYS A 194 0.33 -24.64 5.86
C LYS A 194 0.80 -25.78 4.96
N GLY A 195 2.01 -25.65 4.42
CA GLY A 195 2.63 -26.67 3.60
C GLY A 195 3.40 -27.70 4.43
N ASP A 196 3.45 -28.94 3.97
CA ASP A 196 4.25 -30.03 4.56
C ASP A 196 5.72 -30.01 4.10
N SER A 197 6.00 -29.35 2.99
CA SER A 197 7.35 -29.23 2.41
C SER A 197 8.09 -27.98 2.84
N ASN A 198 9.38 -27.91 2.53
CA ASN A 198 10.19 -26.71 2.68
C ASN A 198 10.20 -25.83 1.42
N LEU A 199 9.37 -26.17 0.43
CA LEU A 199 9.24 -25.35 -0.78
C LEU A 199 8.41 -24.10 -0.53
N PRO A 200 8.71 -23.01 -1.24
CA PRO A 200 7.91 -21.79 -1.12
C PRO A 200 6.44 -22.00 -1.47
N ILE A 201 5.54 -21.44 -0.67
CA ILE A 201 4.11 -21.48 -0.94
C ILE A 201 3.77 -20.35 -1.92
N SER A 202 3.23 -20.69 -3.10
CA SER A 202 2.88 -19.72 -4.13
C SER A 202 1.38 -19.65 -4.35
N VAL A 203 0.82 -18.43 -4.20
CA VAL A 203 -0.62 -18.17 -4.26
C VAL A 203 -0.90 -16.97 -5.17
N GLU A 204 -1.89 -17.12 -6.06
CA GLU A 204 -2.50 -16.02 -6.79
C GLU A 204 -3.90 -15.76 -6.22
N LEU A 205 -4.16 -14.56 -5.71
CA LEU A 205 -5.51 -14.11 -5.35
C LEU A 205 -6.20 -13.63 -6.62
N ASN A 206 -7.29 -14.28 -7.01
CA ASN A 206 -8.02 -13.95 -8.22
C ASN A 206 -9.15 -12.94 -7.96
N SER A 207 -9.89 -13.12 -6.88
CA SER A 207 -10.95 -12.20 -6.49
C SER A 207 -11.27 -12.32 -5.00
N TYR A 208 -11.70 -11.20 -4.43
CA TYR A 208 -12.36 -11.15 -3.15
C TYR A 208 -13.57 -10.20 -3.23
N THR A 209 -14.71 -10.72 -2.83
CA THR A 209 -15.95 -9.95 -2.69
C THR A 209 -16.63 -10.37 -1.40
N GLY A 210 -17.64 -9.64 -0.92
CA GLY A 210 -18.41 -10.05 0.26
C GLY A 210 -19.19 -11.38 0.09
N LYS A 211 -19.03 -12.10 -1.04
CA LYS A 211 -19.70 -13.39 -1.33
C LYS A 211 -18.77 -14.46 -1.92
N ASN A 212 -17.56 -14.08 -2.30
CA ASN A 212 -16.63 -15.01 -2.95
C ASN A 212 -15.18 -14.66 -2.60
N LEU A 213 -14.39 -15.67 -2.26
CA LEU A 213 -12.93 -15.63 -2.18
C LEU A 213 -12.37 -16.67 -3.15
N SER A 214 -11.65 -16.24 -4.17
CA SER A 214 -11.03 -17.14 -5.14
C SER A 214 -9.52 -16.97 -5.15
N TRP A 215 -8.81 -18.10 -5.05
CA TRP A 215 -7.35 -18.15 -5.09
C TRP A 215 -6.87 -19.36 -5.85
N LYS A 216 -5.64 -19.30 -6.33
CA LYS A 216 -4.97 -20.38 -7.02
C LYS A 216 -3.65 -20.69 -6.31
N VAL A 217 -3.45 -21.92 -5.91
CA VAL A 217 -2.15 -22.42 -5.42
C VAL A 217 -1.36 -22.89 -6.63
N THR A 218 -0.19 -22.29 -6.86
CA THR A 218 0.64 -22.57 -8.04
C THR A 218 1.84 -23.45 -7.73
N SER A 219 2.23 -23.58 -6.45
CA SER A 219 3.26 -24.53 -6.00
C SER A 219 2.70 -25.92 -5.76
N ALA A 220 3.48 -26.95 -6.09
CA ALA A 220 3.16 -28.34 -5.76
C ALA A 220 3.41 -28.58 -4.26
N GLY A 221 2.60 -29.46 -3.64
CA GLY A 221 2.72 -29.83 -2.23
C GLY A 221 1.39 -30.25 -1.61
N ASN A 222 1.44 -30.75 -0.40
CA ASN A 222 0.24 -30.99 0.40
C ASN A 222 0.03 -29.78 1.30
N TYR A 223 -1.18 -29.29 1.31
CA TYR A 223 -1.56 -28.09 2.04
C TYR A 223 -2.71 -28.38 2.99
N HIS A 224 -2.57 -27.92 4.22
CA HIS A 224 -3.70 -27.71 5.08
C HIS A 224 -4.14 -26.25 4.89
N VAL A 225 -5.37 -26.09 4.41
CA VAL A 225 -5.97 -24.78 4.11
C VAL A 225 -7.00 -24.44 5.17
N THR A 226 -6.92 -23.26 5.74
CA THR A 226 -7.91 -22.72 6.69
C THR A 226 -8.37 -21.35 6.19
N VAL A 227 -9.68 -21.12 6.22
CA VAL A 227 -10.26 -19.80 6.03
C VAL A 227 -10.91 -19.37 7.34
N GLU A 228 -10.48 -18.25 7.87
CA GLU A 228 -10.97 -17.66 9.13
C GLU A 228 -11.84 -16.43 8.87
N GLY A 229 -12.62 -16.01 9.86
CA GLY A 229 -13.50 -14.85 9.81
C GLY A 229 -14.81 -15.11 9.08
N LEU A 230 -15.24 -16.37 9.01
CA LEU A 230 -16.51 -16.80 8.44
C LEU A 230 -17.63 -16.74 9.50
N ASP A 231 -18.87 -16.54 9.08
CA ASP A 231 -20.04 -16.57 9.95
C ASP A 231 -20.50 -18.03 10.14
N PRO A 232 -20.44 -18.58 11.38
CA PRO A 232 -20.87 -19.96 11.62
C PRO A 232 -22.36 -20.23 11.33
N ALA A 233 -23.20 -19.20 11.22
CA ALA A 233 -24.61 -19.32 10.89
C ALA A 233 -24.89 -19.41 9.39
N GLU A 234 -23.90 -19.11 8.54
CA GLU A 234 -24.02 -19.12 7.10
C GLU A 234 -23.56 -20.45 6.49
N LYS A 235 -24.02 -20.73 5.28
CA LYS A 235 -23.60 -21.92 4.50
C LYS A 235 -22.53 -21.55 3.49
N TYR A 236 -21.49 -22.38 3.46
CA TYR A 236 -20.37 -22.20 2.55
C TYR A 236 -20.15 -23.40 1.66
N THR A 237 -19.72 -23.13 0.43
CA THR A 237 -19.27 -24.16 -0.51
C THR A 237 -17.87 -23.83 -0.99
N ILE A 238 -17.01 -24.86 -1.04
CA ILE A 238 -15.69 -24.76 -1.68
C ILE A 238 -15.76 -25.42 -3.04
N SER A 239 -15.32 -24.73 -4.08
CA SER A 239 -15.10 -25.32 -5.39
C SER A 239 -13.62 -25.52 -5.61
N ILE A 240 -13.22 -26.72 -6.00
CA ILE A 240 -11.84 -27.08 -6.33
C ILE A 240 -11.80 -27.52 -7.79
N ASN A 241 -11.17 -26.75 -8.65
CA ASN A 241 -11.14 -26.94 -10.10
C ASN A 241 -12.55 -27.18 -10.69
N GLY A 242 -13.55 -26.44 -10.21
CA GLY A 242 -14.95 -26.50 -10.67
C GLY A 242 -15.83 -27.58 -10.00
N LYS A 243 -15.27 -28.44 -9.13
CA LYS A 243 -16.08 -29.39 -8.33
C LYS A 243 -16.36 -28.77 -6.96
N SER A 244 -17.64 -28.57 -6.66
CA SER A 244 -18.08 -27.93 -5.42
C SER A 244 -18.48 -28.97 -4.36
N VAL A 245 -18.10 -28.70 -3.13
CA VAL A 245 -18.50 -29.42 -1.93
C VAL A 245 -18.89 -28.44 -0.83
N ASN A 246 -19.84 -28.81 0.01
CA ASN A 246 -20.15 -28.05 1.20
C ASN A 246 -19.02 -28.19 2.20
N ILE A 247 -18.71 -27.08 2.90
CA ILE A 247 -17.76 -27.09 4.00
C ILE A 247 -18.46 -26.61 5.28
N GLU A 248 -18.05 -27.17 6.39
CA GLU A 248 -18.55 -26.79 7.71
C GLU A 248 -17.64 -25.70 8.30
N VAL A 249 -18.27 -24.72 8.91
CA VAL A 249 -17.61 -23.66 9.68
C VAL A 249 -17.77 -24.00 11.16
N ASN A 250 -16.67 -24.03 11.90
CA ASN A 250 -16.69 -24.25 13.34
C ASN A 250 -17.22 -23.01 14.09
N ARG A 251 -17.39 -23.14 15.42
CA ARG A 251 -17.91 -22.04 16.28
C ARG A 251 -17.02 -20.79 16.30
N ASP A 252 -15.75 -20.97 15.97
CA ASP A 252 -14.76 -19.88 15.94
C ASP A 252 -14.71 -19.16 14.57
N GLY A 253 -15.59 -19.55 13.63
CA GLY A 253 -15.66 -18.95 12.30
C GLY A 253 -14.57 -19.46 11.35
N GLU A 254 -14.13 -20.71 11.49
CA GLU A 254 -13.07 -21.32 10.70
C GLU A 254 -13.59 -22.51 9.90
N ALA A 255 -13.18 -22.58 8.63
CA ALA A 255 -13.34 -23.75 7.79
C ALA A 255 -11.97 -24.27 7.35
N SER A 256 -11.73 -25.58 7.48
CA SER A 256 -10.44 -26.18 7.15
C SER A 256 -10.59 -27.43 6.31
N PHE A 257 -9.63 -27.65 5.41
CA PHE A 257 -9.53 -28.86 4.58
C PHE A 257 -8.08 -29.09 4.18
N SER A 258 -7.76 -30.33 3.82
CA SER A 258 -6.44 -30.68 3.28
C SER A 258 -6.55 -31.00 1.79
N TYR A 259 -5.55 -30.59 1.02
CA TYR A 259 -5.50 -30.83 -0.43
C TYR A 259 -4.09 -31.01 -0.93
N SER A 260 -3.91 -31.99 -1.85
CA SER A 260 -2.64 -32.24 -2.53
C SER A 260 -2.63 -31.55 -3.90
N CYS A 261 -1.82 -30.52 -4.03
CA CYS A 261 -1.63 -29.78 -5.28
C CYS A 261 -0.49 -30.39 -6.09
N ILE A 262 -0.82 -31.22 -7.07
CA ILE A 262 0.16 -31.79 -8.03
C ILE A 262 0.41 -30.82 -9.18
N LYS A 263 -0.57 -29.97 -9.49
CA LYS A 263 -0.56 -28.96 -10.53
C LYS A 263 -1.27 -27.69 -10.00
N PRO A 264 -1.12 -26.54 -10.68
CA PRO A 264 -1.84 -25.33 -10.28
C PRO A 264 -3.34 -25.59 -10.07
N THR A 265 -3.83 -25.32 -8.88
CA THR A 265 -5.18 -25.68 -8.44
C THR A 265 -5.95 -24.40 -8.05
N LEU A 266 -7.12 -24.24 -8.66
CA LEU A 266 -8.03 -23.13 -8.39
C LEU A 266 -9.04 -23.51 -7.30
N PHE A 267 -9.15 -22.67 -6.31
CA PHE A 267 -10.12 -22.74 -5.21
C PHE A 267 -11.07 -21.55 -5.27
N SER A 268 -12.32 -21.77 -4.94
CA SER A 268 -13.30 -20.69 -4.79
C SER A 268 -14.24 -21.00 -3.62
N LEU A 269 -14.21 -20.17 -2.61
CA LEU A 269 -15.12 -20.21 -1.47
C LEU A 269 -16.28 -19.25 -1.74
N ASN A 270 -17.50 -19.78 -1.70
CA ASN A 270 -18.73 -19.02 -1.90
C ASN A 270 -19.59 -19.06 -0.64
N GLY A 271 -20.16 -17.92 -0.28
CA GLY A 271 -20.97 -17.69 0.89
C GLY A 271 -20.91 -16.21 1.26
N LYS A 272 -21.57 -15.81 2.33
CA LYS A 272 -21.47 -14.42 2.82
C LYS A 272 -20.15 -14.26 3.57
N LEU A 273 -19.24 -13.49 3.00
CA LEU A 273 -17.90 -13.23 3.54
C LEU A 273 -17.88 -11.85 4.19
N GLY A 274 -17.77 -11.77 5.48
CA GLY A 274 -17.41 -10.67 6.39
C GLY A 274 -18.08 -9.33 6.22
#